data_0270f4b01cbd9165ba5e1d6e387939c2
#
_entry.id   0270f4b01cbd9165ba5e1d6e387939c2
#
_cell.length_a   1.000
_cell.length_b   1.000
_cell.length_c   1.000
_cell.angle_alpha   90.00
_cell.angle_beta   90.00
_cell.angle_gamma   90.00
#
_symmetry.space_group_name_H-M   'P 1'
#
loop_
_entity.id
_entity.type
_entity.pdbx_description
1 polymer ?
#
loop_
_entity_poly.entity_id
_entity_poly.type
_entity_poly.pdbx_seq_one_letter_code
_entity_poly.pdbx_strand_id
1 'polypeptide(L)'
;MSTSGNQGLLLIEKVLLLKSLSIFSETPETILAELAPLMQEEEVEQGALIFEEGEPGDCMYIIFTGEIKIHKGKTTLAILEEKEVFGELSLLDAETRSATATAKTDCFLFKIDQEPFYELIESRPEVAMGFIKILCKRLRTLNDKTALRAG
;
A
#
# COMPACT_ATOMS: atom_id res chain seq x y z
N MET A 1 21.27 8.34 17.04
CA MET A 1 20.79 8.03 16.70
C MET A 1 20.03 8.21 15.91
N SER A 2 20.00 8.48 15.83
CA SER A 2 19.33 8.61 15.20
C SER A 2 18.63 8.26 14.44
N THR A 3 19.17 8.05 13.71
CA THR A 3 18.21 7.23 13.18
C THR A 3 16.95 7.23 13.88
N SER A 4 17.02 7.49 15.03
CA SER A 4 15.87 7.47 15.85
C SER A 4 14.80 8.41 15.37
N GLY A 5 15.14 9.40 14.60
CA GLY A 5 14.15 10.30 14.04
C GLY A 5 13.14 9.61 13.17
N ASN A 6 13.57 8.56 12.48
CA ASN A 6 12.68 7.84 11.59
C ASN A 6 11.78 6.89 12.31
N GLN A 7 12.21 6.46 13.48
CA GLN A 7 11.42 5.55 14.29
C GLN A 7 10.42 6.31 15.12
N GLY A 8 10.42 7.62 14.94
CA GLY A 8 9.66 8.49 15.79
C GLY A 8 8.20 8.60 15.48
N LEU A 9 7.68 7.93 14.43
CA LEU A 9 6.26 8.04 14.16
C LEU A 9 5.49 7.39 15.31
N LEU A 10 4.69 8.22 15.99
CA LEU A 10 3.88 7.78 17.09
C LEU A 10 2.70 6.97 16.57
N LEU A 11 2.11 6.16 17.45
CA LEU A 11 0.95 5.37 17.09
C LEU A 11 -0.16 6.24 16.49
N ILE A 12 -0.43 7.40 17.11
CA ILE A 12 -1.47 8.30 16.61
C ILE A 12 -1.15 8.79 15.19
N GLU A 13 0.12 9.06 14.90
CA GLU A 13 0.53 9.51 13.58
C GLU A 13 0.36 8.41 12.54
N LYS A 14 0.65 7.16 12.91
CA LYS A 14 0.42 6.02 12.02
C LYS A 14 -1.06 5.82 11.75
N VAL A 15 -1.90 5.96 12.77
CA VAL A 15 -3.35 5.85 12.61
C VAL A 15 -3.86 6.93 11.66
N LEU A 16 -3.39 8.17 11.82
CA LEU A 16 -3.79 9.28 10.95
C LEU A 16 -3.34 9.03 9.50
N LEU A 17 -2.14 8.51 9.33
CA LEU A 17 -1.64 8.15 8.00
C LEU A 17 -2.55 7.10 7.37
N LEU A 18 -2.83 6.01 8.09
CA LEU A 18 -3.69 4.94 7.60
C LEU A 18 -5.08 5.47 7.23
N LYS A 19 -5.65 6.33 8.07
CA LYS A 19 -6.98 6.88 7.81
C LYS A 19 -7.00 7.75 6.55
N SER A 20 -5.88 8.34 6.20
CA SER A 20 -5.77 9.19 5.00
C SER A 20 -5.68 8.39 3.71
N LEU A 21 -5.39 7.08 3.80
CA LEU A 21 -5.28 6.23 2.63
C LEU A 21 -6.66 5.79 2.17
N SER A 22 -6.91 5.83 0.86
CA SER A 22 -8.22 5.47 0.34
C SER A 22 -8.62 4.05 0.74
N ILE A 23 -7.66 3.12 0.75
CA ILE A 23 -7.92 1.71 1.02
C ILE A 23 -8.41 1.47 2.45
N PHE A 24 -8.10 2.38 3.37
CA PHE A 24 -8.49 2.27 4.78
C PHE A 24 -9.48 3.35 5.20
N SER A 25 -9.97 4.15 4.26
CA SER A 25 -10.85 5.28 4.58
C SER A 25 -12.16 4.86 5.25
N GLU A 26 -12.61 3.63 4.98
CA GLU A 26 -13.84 3.10 5.56
C GLU A 26 -13.60 2.26 6.83
N THR A 27 -12.35 2.17 7.27
CA THR A 27 -12.00 1.36 8.45
C THR A 27 -12.04 2.24 9.70
N PRO A 28 -12.73 1.80 10.78
CA PRO A 28 -12.78 2.58 12.02
C PRO A 28 -11.39 2.81 12.62
N GLU A 29 -11.19 3.97 13.23
CA GLU A 29 -9.90 4.32 13.83
C GLU A 29 -9.45 3.37 14.91
N THR A 30 -10.39 2.79 15.66
CA THR A 30 -10.06 1.80 16.68
C THR A 30 -9.41 0.55 16.07
N ILE A 31 -9.84 0.18 14.87
CA ILE A 31 -9.26 -0.95 14.14
C ILE A 31 -7.91 -0.55 13.54
N LEU A 32 -7.80 0.68 13.03
CA LEU A 32 -6.52 1.16 12.50
C LEU A 32 -5.44 1.20 13.57
N ALA A 33 -5.84 1.42 14.84
CA ALA A 33 -4.89 1.37 15.95
C ALA A 33 -4.32 -0.04 16.14
N GLU A 34 -5.03 -1.08 15.71
CA GLU A 34 -4.53 -2.45 15.76
C GLU A 34 -3.70 -2.78 14.52
N LEU A 35 -3.95 -2.10 13.41
CA LEU A 35 -3.20 -2.28 12.17
C LEU A 35 -1.85 -1.56 12.23
N ALA A 36 -1.81 -0.40 12.86
CA ALA A 36 -0.61 0.43 12.89
C ALA A 36 0.66 -0.29 13.38
N PRO A 37 0.61 -1.15 14.41
CA PRO A 37 1.81 -1.89 14.83
C PRO A 37 2.37 -2.84 13.79
N LEU A 38 1.60 -3.19 12.77
CA LEU A 38 2.06 -4.08 11.69
C LEU A 38 2.92 -3.35 10.66
N MET A 39 2.92 -2.03 10.70
CA MET A 39 3.67 -1.22 9.74
C MET A 39 5.17 -1.27 10.05
N GLN A 40 5.95 -1.76 9.10
CA GLN A 40 7.40 -1.87 9.22
C GLN A 40 8.03 -0.73 8.42
N GLU A 41 8.98 -0.02 9.03
CA GLU A 41 9.65 1.10 8.38
C GLU A 41 10.73 0.60 7.43
N GLU A 42 10.77 1.15 6.22
CA GLU A 42 11.81 0.86 5.25
C GLU A 42 12.27 2.14 4.58
N GLU A 43 13.57 2.38 4.62
CA GLU A 43 14.18 3.48 3.88
C GLU A 43 14.80 2.90 2.62
N VAL A 44 14.52 3.52 1.48
CA VAL A 44 14.95 3.03 0.17
C VAL A 44 15.65 4.16 -0.56
N GLU A 45 16.84 3.90 -1.08
CA GLU A 45 17.59 4.90 -1.83
C GLU A 45 17.10 5.02 -3.26
N GLN A 46 17.26 6.20 -3.83
CA GLN A 46 16.96 6.45 -5.23
C GLN A 46 17.57 5.37 -6.12
N GLY A 47 16.77 4.83 -7.01
CA GLY A 47 17.21 3.80 -7.94
C GLY A 47 17.13 2.37 -7.43
N ALA A 48 16.83 2.18 -6.15
CA ALA A 48 16.77 0.83 -5.59
C ALA A 48 15.54 0.09 -6.08
N LEU A 49 15.70 -1.20 -6.33
CA LEU A 49 14.62 -2.10 -6.72
C LEU A 49 13.86 -2.51 -5.47
N ILE A 50 12.54 -2.35 -5.47
CA ILE A 50 11.71 -2.77 -4.34
C ILE A 50 11.18 -4.18 -4.59
N PHE A 51 10.61 -4.42 -5.75
CA PHE A 51 10.27 -5.77 -6.20
C PHE A 51 10.22 -5.80 -7.72
N GLU A 52 10.35 -7.00 -8.27
CA GLU A 52 10.42 -7.21 -9.71
C GLU A 52 9.18 -7.93 -10.20
N GLU A 53 8.73 -7.58 -11.40
CA GLU A 53 7.63 -8.27 -12.06
C GLU A 53 7.87 -9.78 -12.04
N GLY A 54 6.86 -10.55 -11.67
CA GLY A 54 6.94 -12.00 -11.62
C GLY A 54 7.38 -12.59 -10.30
N GLU A 55 7.92 -11.77 -9.39
CA GLU A 55 8.28 -12.26 -8.06
C GLU A 55 7.02 -12.58 -7.25
N PRO A 56 7.08 -13.58 -6.37
CA PRO A 56 5.98 -13.80 -5.43
C PRO A 56 5.77 -12.56 -4.57
N GLY A 57 4.53 -12.17 -4.35
CA GLY A 57 4.21 -11.02 -3.53
C GLY A 57 3.42 -11.41 -2.30
N ASP A 58 3.84 -10.92 -1.13
CA ASP A 58 3.22 -11.23 0.15
C ASP A 58 3.15 -10.03 1.08
N CYS A 59 3.20 -8.83 0.52
CA CYS A 59 3.14 -7.61 1.32
C CYS A 59 2.66 -6.44 0.47
N MET A 60 2.27 -5.37 1.17
CA MET A 60 1.97 -4.10 0.52
C MET A 60 2.86 -3.01 1.09
N TYR A 61 2.97 -1.92 0.36
CA TYR A 61 3.76 -0.76 0.76
C TYR A 61 2.91 0.50 0.77
N ILE A 62 3.21 1.37 1.73
CA ILE A 62 2.60 2.69 1.86
C ILE A 62 3.73 3.71 1.70
N ILE A 63 3.57 4.69 0.82
CA ILE A 63 4.58 5.72 0.62
C ILE A 63 4.36 6.83 1.64
N PHE A 64 5.31 6.98 2.56
CA PHE A 64 5.29 8.09 3.51
C PHE A 64 5.93 9.33 2.89
N THR A 65 7.13 9.17 2.29
CA THR A 65 7.79 10.23 1.53
C THR A 65 8.46 9.63 0.31
N GLY A 66 8.59 10.42 -0.75
CA GLY A 66 9.27 10.03 -1.97
C GLY A 66 8.33 9.59 -3.09
N GLU A 67 8.92 9.14 -4.17
CA GLU A 67 8.18 8.70 -5.35
C GLU A 67 8.64 7.32 -5.80
N ILE A 68 7.67 6.50 -6.20
CA ILE A 68 7.91 5.14 -6.67
C ILE A 68 7.48 5.03 -8.13
N LYS A 69 8.33 4.45 -8.94
CA LYS A 69 8.02 4.19 -10.35
C LYS A 69 7.55 2.74 -10.48
N ILE A 70 6.36 2.57 -11.04
CA ILE A 70 5.80 1.26 -11.39
C ILE A 70 6.00 1.10 -12.89
N HIS A 71 6.66 0.02 -13.29
CA HIS A 71 7.03 -0.13 -14.70
C HIS A 71 7.12 -1.60 -15.12
N LYS A 72 7.07 -1.80 -16.44
CA LYS A 72 7.36 -3.09 -17.06
C LYS A 72 8.50 -2.86 -18.03
N GLY A 73 9.66 -3.43 -17.72
CA GLY A 73 10.87 -3.11 -18.46
C GLY A 73 11.12 -1.61 -18.42
N LYS A 74 11.23 -0.99 -19.60
CA LYS A 74 11.46 0.45 -19.71
C LYS A 74 10.17 1.27 -19.78
N THR A 75 9.01 0.62 -19.83
CA THR A 75 7.73 1.30 -19.94
C THR A 75 7.21 1.68 -18.56
N THR A 76 7.12 2.97 -18.29
CA THR A 76 6.57 3.46 -17.03
C THR A 76 5.05 3.39 -17.07
N LEU A 77 4.46 2.70 -16.09
CA LEU A 77 3.01 2.58 -15.98
C LEU A 77 2.44 3.65 -15.08
N ALA A 78 3.16 4.00 -14.01
CA ALA A 78 2.70 5.00 -13.05
C ALA A 78 3.85 5.52 -12.21
N ILE A 79 3.71 6.74 -11.72
CA ILE A 79 4.59 7.30 -10.69
C ILE A 79 3.68 7.54 -9.49
N LEU A 80 4.00 6.88 -8.38
CA LEU A 80 3.22 6.99 -7.15
C LEU A 80 3.94 7.89 -6.17
N GLU A 81 3.18 8.61 -5.37
CA GLU A 81 3.74 9.58 -4.43
C GLU A 81 3.17 9.42 -3.03
N GLU A 82 3.43 10.38 -2.17
CA GLU A 82 3.00 10.32 -0.76
C GLU A 82 1.53 9.94 -0.61
N LYS A 83 1.25 9.10 0.38
CA LYS A 83 -0.09 8.63 0.72
C LYS A 83 -0.71 7.69 -0.31
N GLU A 84 0.09 7.23 -1.26
CA GLU A 84 -0.35 6.18 -2.17
C GLU A 84 0.18 4.83 -1.70
N VAL A 85 -0.52 3.77 -2.08
CA VAL A 85 -0.14 2.40 -1.73
C VAL A 85 0.15 1.62 -3.00
N PHE A 86 0.99 0.60 -2.89
CA PHE A 86 1.24 -0.30 -4.00
C PHE A 86 1.50 -1.71 -3.47
N GLY A 87 1.25 -2.70 -4.33
CA GLY A 87 1.40 -4.09 -3.94
C GLY A 87 0.24 -4.63 -3.12
N GLU A 88 -0.85 -3.86 -2.98
CA GLU A 88 -1.98 -4.26 -2.14
C GLU A 88 -2.69 -5.52 -2.65
N LEU A 89 -2.66 -5.78 -3.95
CA LEU A 89 -3.29 -6.98 -4.48
C LEU A 89 -2.56 -8.23 -4.01
N SER A 90 -1.22 -8.17 -3.91
CA SER A 90 -0.44 -9.30 -3.41
C SER A 90 -0.70 -9.55 -1.93
N LEU A 91 -1.05 -8.51 -1.19
CA LEU A 91 -1.44 -8.67 0.22
C LEU A 91 -2.71 -9.51 0.32
N LEU A 92 -3.64 -9.30 -0.60
CA LEU A 92 -4.94 -9.96 -0.56
C LEU A 92 -4.92 -11.38 -1.11
N ASP A 93 -4.19 -11.63 -2.19
CA ASP A 93 -4.25 -12.92 -2.88
C ASP A 93 -2.91 -13.62 -3.08
N ALA A 94 -1.81 -13.00 -2.65
CA ALA A 94 -0.46 -13.58 -2.72
C ALA A 94 -0.03 -13.98 -4.13
N GLU A 95 -0.59 -13.33 -5.14
CA GLU A 95 -0.18 -13.60 -6.53
C GLU A 95 1.16 -12.95 -6.82
N THR A 96 1.76 -13.31 -7.96
CA THR A 96 3.03 -12.72 -8.36
C THR A 96 2.83 -11.24 -8.69
N ARG A 97 3.91 -10.48 -8.56
CA ARG A 97 3.90 -9.05 -8.87
C ARG A 97 3.61 -8.83 -10.34
N SER A 98 2.65 -7.97 -10.64
CA SER A 98 2.24 -7.70 -12.03
C SER A 98 3.15 -6.67 -12.72
N ALA A 99 4.00 -5.99 -11.96
CA ALA A 99 4.92 -4.99 -12.49
C ALA A 99 6.10 -4.85 -11.54
N THR A 100 7.11 -4.10 -11.97
CA THR A 100 8.31 -3.83 -11.17
C THR A 100 8.14 -2.48 -10.47
N ALA A 101 8.61 -2.39 -9.23
CA ALA A 101 8.60 -1.14 -8.45
C ALA A 101 10.04 -0.73 -8.14
N THR A 102 10.38 0.50 -8.51
CA THR A 102 11.72 1.07 -8.30
C THR A 102 11.58 2.44 -7.65
N ALA A 103 12.47 2.76 -6.72
CA ALA A 103 12.47 4.07 -6.07
C ALA A 103 12.92 5.13 -7.08
N LYS A 104 12.05 6.06 -7.41
CA LYS A 104 12.39 7.16 -8.32
C LYS A 104 13.22 8.21 -7.58
N THR A 105 12.95 8.37 -6.29
CA THR A 105 13.70 9.24 -5.39
C THR A 105 14.03 8.45 -4.13
N ASP A 106 14.76 9.05 -3.19
CA ASP A 106 14.88 8.46 -1.87
C ASP A 106 13.48 8.40 -1.26
N CYS A 107 13.16 7.29 -0.64
CA CYS A 107 11.81 7.04 -0.12
C CYS A 107 11.83 6.53 1.31
N PHE A 108 10.80 6.90 2.05
CA PHE A 108 10.49 6.28 3.33
C PHE A 108 9.16 5.57 3.15
N LEU A 109 9.16 4.25 3.31
CA LEU A 109 8.00 3.40 3.08
C LEU A 109 7.60 2.69 4.36
N PHE A 110 6.32 2.32 4.45
CA PHE A 110 5.87 1.37 5.45
C PHE A 110 5.45 0.10 4.71
N LYS A 111 5.84 -1.04 5.25
CA LYS A 111 5.53 -2.34 4.69
C LYS A 111 4.60 -3.08 5.63
N ILE A 112 3.56 -3.71 5.09
CA ILE A 112 2.66 -4.56 5.86
C ILE A 112 2.71 -5.94 5.24
N ASP A 113 3.10 -6.94 6.04
CA ASP A 113 3.19 -8.33 5.59
C ASP A 113 1.83 -9.01 5.62
N GLN A 114 1.63 -9.96 4.71
CA GLN A 114 0.38 -10.67 4.55
C GLN A 114 -0.03 -11.47 5.79
N GLU A 115 0.90 -12.21 6.38
CA GLU A 115 0.57 -13.10 7.48
C GLU A 115 -0.02 -12.37 8.69
N PRO A 116 0.64 -11.35 9.26
CA PRO A 116 0.03 -10.63 10.37
C PRO A 116 -1.23 -9.87 9.96
N PHE A 117 -1.33 -9.45 8.70
CA PHE A 117 -2.54 -8.79 8.22
C PHE A 117 -3.73 -9.76 8.20
N TYR A 118 -3.50 -11.00 7.76
CA TYR A 118 -4.54 -12.02 7.77
C TYR A 118 -4.98 -12.37 9.19
N GLU A 119 -4.04 -12.42 10.12
CA GLU A 119 -4.37 -12.66 11.53
C GLU A 119 -5.28 -11.54 12.06
N LEU A 120 -5.00 -10.31 11.68
CA LEU A 120 -5.83 -9.18 12.07
C LEU A 120 -7.23 -9.30 11.49
N ILE A 121 -7.34 -9.67 10.20
CA ILE A 121 -8.63 -9.85 9.55
C ILE A 121 -9.48 -10.92 10.25
N GLU A 122 -8.85 -11.99 10.71
CA GLU A 122 -9.56 -13.05 11.41
C GLU A 122 -10.21 -12.54 12.69
N SER A 123 -9.53 -11.67 13.41
CA SER A 123 -10.08 -11.10 14.66
C SER A 123 -10.90 -9.83 14.42
N ARG A 124 -10.68 -9.14 13.30
CA ARG A 124 -11.37 -7.89 12.95
C ARG A 124 -11.82 -7.92 11.49
N PRO A 125 -12.91 -8.63 11.19
CA PRO A 125 -13.39 -8.73 9.80
C PRO A 125 -13.74 -7.38 9.16
N GLU A 126 -13.96 -6.35 9.97
CA GLU A 126 -14.25 -5.00 9.48
C GLU A 126 -13.15 -4.47 8.55
N VAL A 127 -11.91 -4.90 8.76
CA VAL A 127 -10.78 -4.53 7.89
C VAL A 127 -11.06 -5.03 6.47
N ALA A 128 -11.45 -6.31 6.36
CA ALA A 128 -11.75 -6.90 5.05
C ALA A 128 -12.94 -6.20 4.39
N MET A 129 -13.95 -5.85 5.17
CA MET A 129 -15.13 -5.16 4.63
C MET A 129 -14.75 -3.79 4.07
N GLY A 130 -13.87 -3.08 4.75
CA GLY A 130 -13.37 -1.79 4.26
C GLY A 130 -12.66 -1.92 2.92
N PHE A 131 -11.80 -2.93 2.78
CA PHE A 131 -11.13 -3.23 1.51
C PHE A 131 -12.14 -3.54 0.41
N ILE A 132 -13.12 -4.39 0.72
CA ILE A 132 -14.14 -4.77 -0.25
C ILE A 132 -14.89 -3.54 -0.76
N LYS A 133 -15.28 -2.63 0.13
CA LYS A 133 -15.99 -1.42 -0.26
C LYS A 133 -15.17 -0.56 -1.22
N ILE A 134 -13.89 -0.40 -0.95
CA ILE A 134 -13.01 0.40 -1.79
C ILE A 134 -12.80 -0.27 -3.15
N LEU A 135 -12.60 -1.58 -3.16
CA LEU A 135 -12.45 -2.32 -4.41
C LEU A 135 -13.73 -2.23 -5.25
N CYS A 136 -14.88 -2.27 -4.63
CA CYS A 136 -16.15 -2.09 -5.33
C CYS A 136 -16.25 -0.71 -5.95
N LYS A 137 -15.84 0.34 -5.22
CA LYS A 137 -15.83 1.70 -5.76
C LYS A 137 -14.90 1.81 -6.96
N ARG A 138 -13.71 1.24 -6.86
CA ARG A 138 -12.74 1.25 -7.96
C ARG A 138 -13.30 0.53 -9.19
N LEU A 139 -13.95 -0.60 -8.97
CA LEU A 139 -14.54 -1.39 -10.05
C LEU A 139 -15.66 -0.61 -10.75
N ARG A 140 -16.54 0.03 -9.99
CA ARG A 140 -17.61 0.86 -10.55
C ARG A 140 -17.03 2.00 -11.39
N THR A 141 -15.99 2.66 -10.90
CA THR A 141 -15.32 3.75 -11.63
C THR A 141 -14.78 3.25 -12.96
N LEU A 142 -14.15 2.08 -12.97
CA LEU A 142 -13.62 1.49 -14.20
C LEU A 142 -14.75 1.14 -15.17
N ASN A 143 -15.85 0.59 -14.66
CA ASN A 143 -17.01 0.24 -15.49
C ASN A 143 -17.63 1.50 -16.09
N ASP A 144 -17.75 2.58 -15.32
CA ASP A 144 -18.29 3.84 -15.81
C ASP A 144 -17.40 4.42 -16.93
N LYS A 145 -16.08 4.39 -16.74
CA LYS A 145 -15.13 4.84 -17.75
C LYS A 145 -15.24 4.01 -19.03
N THR A 146 -15.39 2.71 -18.88
CA THR A 146 -15.54 1.80 -20.01
C THR A 146 -16.84 2.08 -20.76
N ALA A 147 -17.92 2.30 -20.04
CA ALA A 147 -19.21 2.64 -20.65
C ALA A 147 -19.13 3.94 -21.43
N LEU A 148 -18.46 4.97 -20.87
CA LEU A 148 -18.28 6.25 -21.54
C LEU A 148 -17.46 6.10 -22.81
N ARG A 149 -16.43 5.25 -22.80
CA ARG A 149 -15.61 4.99 -23.98
C ARG A 149 -16.38 4.23 -25.05
N ALA A 150 -17.24 3.32 -24.62
CA ALA A 150 -18.03 2.53 -25.56
C ALA A 150 -19.13 3.36 -26.22
N GLY A 151 -19.56 4.39 -25.54
CA GLY A 151 -20.56 5.30 -26.11
C GLY A 151 -19.94 6.33 -27.01
#